data_334cf5c307c58b698f41d3f7814c781f
#
_entry.id   334cf5c307c58b698f41d3f7814c781f
#
_cell.length_a   1.000
_cell.length_b   1.000
_cell.length_c   1.000
_cell.angle_alpha   90.00
_cell.angle_beta   90.00
_cell.angle_gamma   90.00
#
_symmetry.space_group_name_H-M   'P 1'
#
loop_
_entity.id
_entity.type
_entity.pdbx_description
1 polymer ?
#
loop_
_entity_poly.entity_id
_entity_poly.type
_entity_poly.pdbx_seq_one_letter_code
_entity_poly.pdbx_strand_id
1 'polypeptide(L)'
;YQRGHWITGRLGAMTLGDVIKDLCSHADGGVNIPVDTDALSGVVRGYAIENTHDVRSAMQPLLMAYGVDATEDAGGVSFRQRGPDYTLPGGAVPVAADAVVAGDTAKGPVVQERAPDAELPDRVRVRFVEADGAHVSVVEEAALPGARDHGAEGSDTALVLTRSEGRQMAERWLHEAHIARDTLRFSLPPKWLGLRAGDVLDLEIDSTPERVRVDRIDIGADLAIEAVRVSDTVYVPADLPDAAVRLPKLVPATPVLPLMMDLPVMRGDEDPTLPHIAVAGQPWPGTVALYGSAFDAGYGLDLVLDRPSVVGVTQTVLPAGPVGLPDRGAAVRVRLTRGTLETIDAASFLAGGNLFAIGDGASSGWEVFQARDAQLVDT
;
A
#
# COMPACT_ATOMS: atom_id res chain seq x y z
N TYR A 1 -5.40 -16.91 -9.10
CA TYR A 1 -6.85 -17.16 -9.16
C TYR A 1 -7.25 -17.60 -10.56
N GLN A 2 -7.77 -18.80 -10.71
CA GLN A 2 -8.01 -19.43 -12.02
C GLN A 2 -9.11 -18.77 -12.87
N ARG A 3 -9.88 -17.83 -12.34
CA ARG A 3 -11.00 -17.18 -13.05
C ARG A 3 -10.80 -15.70 -13.37
N GLY A 4 -9.75 -15.09 -12.89
CA GLY A 4 -9.41 -13.70 -13.21
C GLY A 4 -8.23 -13.66 -14.17
N HIS A 5 -8.40 -13.10 -15.33
CA HIS A 5 -7.34 -12.91 -16.30
C HIS A 5 -7.17 -11.41 -16.58
N TRP A 6 -5.93 -10.93 -16.67
CA TRP A 6 -5.65 -9.52 -16.94
C TRP A 6 -6.26 -9.01 -18.26
N ILE A 7 -6.46 -9.89 -19.23
CA ILE A 7 -7.11 -9.57 -20.52
C ILE A 7 -8.61 -9.47 -20.39
N THR A 8 -9.25 -10.31 -19.55
CA THR A 8 -10.72 -10.35 -19.41
C THR A 8 -11.24 -9.39 -18.33
N GLY A 9 -10.33 -8.65 -17.71
CA GLY A 9 -10.60 -7.91 -16.49
C GLY A 9 -10.64 -8.86 -15.29
N ARG A 10 -9.98 -8.51 -14.23
CA ARG A 10 -10.06 -9.23 -12.96
C ARG A 10 -11.41 -8.98 -12.34
N LEU A 11 -12.34 -9.72 -12.80
CA LEU A 11 -13.66 -9.73 -12.24
C LEU A 11 -13.62 -10.58 -11.01
N GLY A 12 -13.22 -10.08 -9.95
CA GLY A 12 -13.38 -11.06 -9.03
C GLY A 12 -13.07 -10.70 -7.61
N ALA A 13 -13.91 -9.88 -7.08
CA ALA A 13 -14.19 -10.03 -5.68
C ALA A 13 -14.69 -11.48 -5.45
N MET A 14 -13.94 -12.24 -4.65
CA MET A 14 -14.36 -13.55 -4.18
C MET A 14 -14.83 -13.44 -2.73
N THR A 15 -15.71 -14.34 -2.31
CA THR A 15 -16.06 -14.41 -0.90
C THR A 15 -14.84 -14.82 -0.07
N LEU A 16 -14.72 -14.33 1.13
CA LEU A 16 -13.64 -14.68 2.04
C LEU A 16 -13.55 -16.21 2.26
N GLY A 17 -14.71 -16.85 2.41
CA GLY A 17 -14.79 -18.30 2.56
C GLY A 17 -14.22 -19.07 1.36
N ASP A 18 -14.53 -18.63 0.13
CA ASP A 18 -14.00 -19.28 -1.07
C ASP A 18 -12.48 -19.10 -1.19
N VAL A 19 -11.95 -17.94 -0.84
CA VAL A 19 -10.49 -17.70 -0.84
C VAL A 19 -9.80 -18.61 0.16
N ILE A 20 -10.33 -18.75 1.37
CA ILE A 20 -9.76 -19.64 2.40
C ILE A 20 -9.83 -21.10 1.96
N LYS A 21 -10.97 -21.57 1.43
CA LYS A 21 -11.11 -22.93 0.86
C LYS A 21 -10.11 -23.18 -0.25
N ASP A 22 -9.92 -22.21 -1.15
CA ASP A 22 -8.94 -22.31 -2.24
C ASP A 22 -7.51 -22.42 -1.73
N LEU A 23 -7.10 -21.59 -0.76
CA LEU A 23 -5.79 -21.67 -0.13
C LEU A 23 -5.55 -23.01 0.56
N CYS A 24 -6.54 -23.55 1.27
CA CYS A 24 -6.43 -24.86 1.89
C CYS A 24 -6.32 -25.99 0.86
N SER A 25 -6.94 -25.86 -0.32
CA SER A 25 -6.93 -26.89 -1.36
C SER A 25 -5.63 -26.92 -2.18
N HIS A 26 -4.91 -25.79 -2.25
CA HIS A 26 -3.67 -25.65 -3.02
C HIS A 26 -2.39 -25.95 -2.25
N ALA A 27 -2.49 -26.28 -0.95
CA ALA A 27 -1.33 -26.74 -0.19
C ALA A 27 -0.73 -28.00 -0.85
N ASP A 28 0.58 -28.06 -0.97
CA ASP A 28 1.31 -29.25 -1.45
C ASP A 28 0.92 -30.46 -0.62
N GLY A 29 0.11 -31.36 -1.23
CA GLY A 29 -0.49 -32.50 -0.56
C GLY A 29 -1.93 -32.29 -0.11
N GLY A 30 -2.48 -31.08 -0.24
CA GLY A 30 -3.81 -30.67 0.20
C GLY A 30 -4.01 -30.82 1.70
N VAL A 31 -4.70 -29.88 2.33
CA VAL A 31 -5.19 -30.14 3.69
C VAL A 31 -6.34 -31.14 3.54
N ASN A 32 -6.05 -32.42 3.73
CA ASN A 32 -7.03 -33.50 3.55
C ASN A 32 -7.97 -33.64 4.77
N ILE A 33 -8.36 -32.48 5.33
CA ILE A 33 -9.31 -32.35 6.42
C ILE A 33 -10.45 -31.43 5.96
N PRO A 34 -11.67 -31.65 6.42
CA PRO A 34 -12.79 -30.76 6.14
C PRO A 34 -12.51 -29.34 6.60
N VAL A 35 -12.86 -28.37 5.77
CA VAL A 35 -12.70 -26.93 6.05
C VAL A 35 -14.09 -26.30 6.05
N ASP A 36 -14.51 -25.79 7.20
CA ASP A 36 -15.77 -25.09 7.37
C ASP A 36 -15.54 -23.57 7.36
N THR A 37 -16.16 -22.88 6.42
CA THR A 37 -16.10 -21.42 6.26
C THR A 37 -17.49 -20.79 6.17
N ASP A 38 -18.54 -21.51 6.52
CA ASP A 38 -19.93 -21.09 6.29
C ASP A 38 -20.32 -19.90 7.19
N ALA A 39 -19.61 -19.72 8.30
CA ALA A 39 -19.79 -18.58 9.21
C ALA A 39 -19.02 -17.31 8.79
N LEU A 40 -18.34 -17.33 7.65
CA LEU A 40 -17.54 -16.19 7.18
C LEU A 40 -18.36 -15.28 6.28
N SER A 41 -18.24 -13.97 6.52
CA SER A 41 -18.75 -12.91 5.67
C SER A 41 -17.60 -12.03 5.19
N GLY A 42 -17.81 -11.37 4.04
CA GLY A 42 -16.81 -10.46 3.48
C GLY A 42 -16.39 -10.83 2.08
N VAL A 43 -15.77 -9.86 1.42
CA VAL A 43 -15.37 -9.92 0.02
C VAL A 43 -13.90 -9.55 -0.10
N VAL A 44 -13.10 -10.44 -0.64
CA VAL A 44 -11.69 -10.19 -0.95
C VAL A 44 -11.60 -9.63 -2.36
N ARG A 45 -11.21 -8.35 -2.49
CA ARG A 45 -11.09 -7.66 -3.79
C ARG A 45 -9.84 -8.07 -4.55
N GLY A 46 -8.79 -8.41 -3.83
CA GLY A 46 -7.54 -8.89 -4.38
C GLY A 46 -6.56 -9.23 -3.27
N TYR A 47 -5.74 -10.22 -3.53
CA TYR A 47 -4.69 -10.66 -2.63
C TYR A 47 -3.52 -11.22 -3.43
N ALA A 48 -2.31 -10.73 -3.19
CA ALA A 48 -1.09 -11.25 -3.79
C ALA A 48 -0.30 -12.07 -2.77
N ILE A 49 0.08 -13.28 -3.15
CA ILE A 49 0.94 -14.15 -2.35
C ILE A 49 2.26 -14.27 -3.10
N GLU A 50 3.29 -13.59 -2.58
CA GLU A 50 4.60 -13.54 -3.24
C GLU A 50 5.49 -14.73 -2.87
N ASN A 51 5.37 -15.19 -1.62
CA ASN A 51 6.16 -16.29 -1.09
C ASN A 51 5.25 -17.28 -0.38
N THR A 52 5.22 -18.52 -0.86
CA THR A 52 4.46 -19.60 -0.23
C THR A 52 5.38 -20.48 0.60
N HIS A 53 5.43 -20.26 1.90
CA HIS A 53 6.11 -21.17 2.81
C HIS A 53 5.15 -22.18 3.40
N ASP A 54 3.96 -21.75 3.83
CA ASP A 54 2.89 -22.60 4.34
C ASP A 54 1.53 -21.91 4.21
N VAL A 55 0.45 -22.68 4.29
CA VAL A 55 -0.93 -22.20 4.16
C VAL A 55 -1.29 -21.24 5.29
N ARG A 56 -0.79 -21.48 6.49
CA ARG A 56 -1.07 -20.65 7.67
C ARG A 56 -0.51 -19.22 7.46
N SER A 57 0.73 -19.12 7.01
CA SER A 57 1.35 -17.83 6.69
C SER A 57 0.61 -17.10 5.57
N ALA A 58 0.16 -17.84 4.55
CA ALA A 58 -0.63 -17.26 3.46
C ALA A 58 -2.03 -16.81 3.91
N MET A 59 -2.63 -17.44 4.91
CA MET A 59 -3.93 -17.04 5.44
C MET A 59 -3.85 -15.90 6.46
N GLN A 60 -2.74 -15.76 7.16
CA GLN A 60 -2.61 -14.83 8.29
C GLN A 60 -3.03 -13.39 7.97
N PRO A 61 -2.67 -12.77 6.82
CA PRO A 61 -3.14 -11.44 6.46
C PRO A 61 -4.66 -11.36 6.30
N LEU A 62 -5.30 -12.40 5.78
CA LEU A 62 -6.76 -12.48 5.65
C LEU A 62 -7.42 -12.62 7.02
N LEU A 63 -6.91 -13.54 7.87
CA LEU A 63 -7.43 -13.73 9.22
C LEU A 63 -7.37 -12.44 10.03
N MET A 64 -6.28 -11.71 9.92
CA MET A 64 -6.10 -10.41 10.59
C MET A 64 -7.03 -9.34 10.00
N ALA A 65 -7.09 -9.20 8.66
CA ALA A 65 -7.88 -8.18 8.00
C ALA A 65 -9.38 -8.32 8.25
N TYR A 66 -9.88 -9.55 8.30
CA TYR A 66 -11.31 -9.82 8.48
C TYR A 66 -11.67 -10.24 9.91
N GLY A 67 -10.70 -10.31 10.81
CA GLY A 67 -10.92 -10.72 12.20
C GLY A 67 -11.43 -12.15 12.30
N VAL A 68 -10.75 -13.09 11.67
CA VAL A 68 -11.15 -14.50 11.64
C VAL A 68 -10.26 -15.32 12.55
N ASP A 69 -10.88 -16.22 13.31
CA ASP A 69 -10.21 -17.27 14.07
C ASP A 69 -10.37 -18.61 13.37
N ALA A 70 -9.30 -19.40 13.38
CA ALA A 70 -9.29 -20.77 12.90
C ALA A 70 -9.21 -21.71 14.11
N THR A 71 -10.16 -22.60 14.24
CA THR A 71 -10.23 -23.59 15.33
C THR A 71 -10.25 -24.99 14.76
N GLU A 72 -9.42 -25.88 15.31
CA GLU A 72 -9.42 -27.28 14.96
C GLU A 72 -10.37 -28.04 15.89
N ASP A 73 -11.19 -28.89 15.33
CA ASP A 73 -12.02 -29.83 16.07
C ASP A 73 -11.88 -31.27 15.51
N ALA A 74 -12.55 -32.24 16.12
CA ALA A 74 -12.46 -33.64 15.71
C ALA A 74 -12.92 -33.89 14.25
N GLY A 75 -13.55 -32.94 13.62
CA GLY A 75 -14.09 -33.04 12.26
C GLY A 75 -13.30 -32.25 11.20
N GLY A 76 -12.39 -31.35 11.59
CA GLY A 76 -11.68 -30.53 10.64
C GLY A 76 -11.26 -29.15 11.20
N VAL A 77 -11.09 -28.19 10.32
CA VAL A 77 -10.79 -26.78 10.69
C VAL A 77 -12.01 -25.92 10.40
N SER A 78 -12.49 -25.23 11.42
CA SER A 78 -13.60 -24.30 11.34
C SER A 78 -13.09 -22.86 11.42
N PHE A 79 -13.52 -22.02 10.49
CA PHE A 79 -13.17 -20.60 10.46
C PHE A 79 -14.37 -19.77 10.90
N ARG A 80 -14.16 -18.90 11.88
CA ARG A 80 -15.20 -18.04 12.45
C ARG A 80 -14.76 -16.60 12.45
N GLN A 81 -15.65 -15.70 12.09
CA GLN A 81 -15.36 -14.27 12.08
C GLN A 81 -15.74 -13.64 13.42
N ARG A 82 -14.86 -12.84 13.99
CA ARG A 82 -15.15 -12.03 15.18
C ARG A 82 -16.10 -10.90 14.81
N GLY A 83 -17.11 -10.67 15.63
CA GLY A 83 -18.09 -9.63 15.37
C GLY A 83 -19.05 -9.48 16.55
N PRO A 84 -20.02 -8.53 16.49
CA PRO A 84 -21.04 -8.37 17.52
C PRO A 84 -21.89 -9.63 17.70
N ASP A 85 -22.05 -10.41 16.63
CA ASP A 85 -22.75 -11.71 16.64
C ASP A 85 -21.80 -12.90 16.79
N TYR A 86 -20.55 -12.64 17.25
CA TYR A 86 -19.52 -13.64 17.47
C TYR A 86 -19.89 -14.54 18.65
N THR A 87 -20.85 -15.37 18.39
CA THR A 87 -21.37 -16.29 19.39
C THR A 87 -21.90 -17.52 18.66
N LEU A 88 -21.88 -18.62 19.34
CA LEU A 88 -22.64 -19.81 18.95
C LEU A 88 -24.06 -19.39 18.53
N PRO A 89 -24.75 -20.16 17.67
CA PRO A 89 -26.18 -19.97 17.45
C PRO A 89 -26.87 -19.95 18.82
N GLY A 90 -27.18 -18.74 19.33
CA GLY A 90 -27.77 -18.57 20.68
C GLY A 90 -27.15 -17.47 21.55
N GLY A 91 -26.06 -16.80 21.11
CA GLY A 91 -25.43 -15.71 21.84
C GLY A 91 -24.29 -16.13 22.78
N ALA A 92 -23.75 -15.18 23.56
CA ALA A 92 -22.75 -15.48 24.58
C ALA A 92 -23.34 -16.46 25.63
N VAL A 93 -22.56 -17.44 26.03
CA VAL A 93 -23.02 -18.45 26.96
C VAL A 93 -22.88 -17.94 28.41
N PRO A 94 -23.97 -17.77 29.16
CA PRO A 94 -23.86 -17.29 30.52
C PRO A 94 -23.24 -18.35 31.45
N VAL A 95 -22.23 -17.94 32.21
CA VAL A 95 -21.53 -18.77 33.20
C VAL A 95 -21.67 -18.07 34.57
N ALA A 96 -22.53 -18.60 35.40
CA ALA A 96 -22.72 -18.09 36.74
C ALA A 96 -21.48 -18.34 37.63
N ALA A 97 -21.27 -17.53 38.63
CA ALA A 97 -20.11 -17.60 39.51
C ALA A 97 -19.99 -18.96 40.23
N ASP A 98 -21.12 -19.60 40.59
CA ASP A 98 -21.18 -20.92 41.23
C ASP A 98 -20.85 -22.08 40.27
N ALA A 99 -20.86 -21.84 38.98
CA ALA A 99 -20.47 -22.83 37.98
C ALA A 99 -18.93 -22.97 37.85
N VAL A 100 -18.17 -22.00 38.32
CA VAL A 100 -16.71 -22.04 38.31
C VAL A 100 -16.22 -22.95 39.43
N VAL A 101 -15.37 -23.90 39.08
CA VAL A 101 -14.78 -24.80 40.06
C VAL A 101 -13.76 -24.06 40.92
N ALA A 102 -13.85 -24.16 42.22
CA ALA A 102 -12.88 -23.57 43.12
C ALA A 102 -11.51 -24.25 42.89
N GLY A 103 -10.59 -23.52 42.23
CA GLY A 103 -9.22 -24.00 42.03
C GLY A 103 -8.45 -24.05 43.35
N ASP A 104 -7.39 -24.86 43.36
CA ASP A 104 -6.48 -25.03 44.52
C ASP A 104 -5.57 -23.81 44.76
N THR A 105 -5.98 -22.64 44.31
CA THR A 105 -5.17 -21.43 44.30
C THR A 105 -5.61 -20.45 45.38
N ALA A 106 -4.67 -19.95 46.16
CA ALA A 106 -4.84 -18.86 47.11
C ALA A 106 -5.37 -17.55 46.45
N LYS A 107 -5.56 -17.53 45.13
CA LYS A 107 -5.98 -16.37 44.29
C LYS A 107 -7.48 -16.35 43.96
N GLY A 108 -8.25 -17.31 44.45
CA GLY A 108 -9.70 -17.41 44.16
C GLY A 108 -10.02 -18.27 42.92
N PRO A 109 -11.33 -18.43 42.60
CA PRO A 109 -11.79 -19.33 41.54
C PRO A 109 -11.48 -18.78 40.12
N VAL A 110 -11.34 -17.47 39.97
CA VAL A 110 -10.95 -16.80 38.72
C VAL A 110 -9.68 -16.02 38.96
N VAL A 111 -8.66 -16.30 38.19
CA VAL A 111 -7.38 -15.55 38.21
C VAL A 111 -7.36 -14.60 37.02
N GLN A 112 -7.30 -13.31 37.30
CA GLN A 112 -7.18 -12.27 36.29
C GLN A 112 -5.75 -11.72 36.27
N GLU A 113 -5.14 -11.74 35.10
CA GLU A 113 -3.83 -11.15 34.85
C GLU A 113 -4.00 -10.01 33.83
N ARG A 114 -3.45 -8.83 34.17
CA ARG A 114 -3.51 -7.66 33.30
C ARG A 114 -2.13 -7.36 32.76
N ALA A 115 -1.99 -7.31 31.43
CA ALA A 115 -0.77 -6.87 30.78
C ALA A 115 -0.49 -5.38 31.10
N PRO A 116 0.78 -5.01 31.32
CA PRO A 116 1.16 -3.63 31.58
C PRO A 116 0.92 -2.76 30.34
N ASP A 117 0.52 -1.49 30.55
CA ASP A 117 0.23 -0.54 29.46
C ASP A 117 1.46 -0.31 28.54
N ALA A 118 2.67 -0.51 29.05
CA ALA A 118 3.90 -0.35 28.28
C ALA A 118 4.10 -1.42 27.18
N GLU A 119 3.38 -2.54 27.27
CA GLU A 119 3.45 -3.64 26.28
C GLU A 119 2.36 -3.51 25.21
N LEU A 120 1.46 -2.54 25.35
CA LEU A 120 0.35 -2.34 24.42
C LEU A 120 0.70 -1.29 23.37
N PRO A 121 0.27 -1.50 22.11
CA PRO A 121 0.49 -0.50 21.08
C PRO A 121 -0.38 0.74 21.33
N ASP A 122 0.23 1.92 21.32
CA ASP A 122 -0.48 3.21 21.31
C ASP A 122 -1.02 3.56 19.92
N ARG A 123 -0.46 2.90 18.89
CA ARG A 123 -0.71 3.19 17.50
C ARG A 123 -0.54 1.94 16.65
N VAL A 124 -1.44 1.76 15.69
CA VAL A 124 -1.37 0.67 14.71
C VAL A 124 -1.37 1.24 13.30
N ARG A 125 -0.46 0.77 12.47
CA ARG A 125 -0.34 1.13 11.05
C ARG A 125 -0.56 -0.09 10.19
N VAL A 126 -1.41 0.04 9.20
CA VAL A 126 -1.67 -1.02 8.21
C VAL A 126 -1.33 -0.50 6.83
N ARG A 127 -0.41 -1.18 6.15
CA ARG A 127 -0.09 -0.92 4.75
C ARG A 127 -0.80 -1.93 3.87
N PHE A 128 -1.46 -1.46 2.83
CA PHE A 128 -2.25 -2.27 1.91
C PHE A 128 -2.29 -1.63 0.51
N VAL A 129 -2.84 -2.34 -0.47
CA VAL A 129 -3.03 -1.83 -1.83
C VAL A 129 -4.40 -1.16 -1.93
N GLU A 130 -4.46 0.10 -2.35
CA GLU A 130 -5.70 0.86 -2.45
C GLU A 130 -6.61 0.34 -3.56
N ALA A 131 -7.86 0.01 -3.21
CA ALA A 131 -8.83 -0.57 -4.15
C ALA A 131 -9.35 0.44 -5.18
N ASP A 132 -9.67 1.66 -4.72
CA ASP A 132 -10.38 2.67 -5.50
C ASP A 132 -9.44 3.67 -6.21
N GLY A 133 -8.14 3.52 -6.04
CA GLY A 133 -7.10 4.38 -6.59
C GLY A 133 -6.33 3.75 -7.75
N ALA A 134 -5.08 4.17 -7.88
CA ALA A 134 -4.14 3.65 -8.88
C ALA A 134 -3.51 2.29 -8.48
N HIS A 135 -4.10 1.56 -7.54
CA HIS A 135 -3.56 0.33 -6.95
C HIS A 135 -2.16 0.51 -6.36
N VAL A 136 -1.92 1.67 -5.78
CA VAL A 136 -0.67 1.96 -5.07
C VAL A 136 -0.76 1.50 -3.62
N SER A 137 0.39 1.23 -3.03
CA SER A 137 0.47 0.91 -1.61
C SER A 137 0.24 2.18 -0.78
N VAL A 138 -0.69 2.11 0.15
CA VAL A 138 -1.08 3.19 1.07
C VAL A 138 -1.02 2.70 2.51
N VAL A 139 -0.98 3.64 3.45
CA VAL A 139 -0.95 3.34 4.89
C VAL A 139 -2.12 4.06 5.55
N GLU A 140 -2.90 3.31 6.33
CA GLU A 140 -3.87 3.86 7.28
C GLU A 140 -3.40 3.61 8.71
N GLU A 141 -3.75 4.52 9.60
CA GLU A 141 -3.29 4.52 10.97
C GLU A 141 -4.44 4.73 11.93
N ALA A 142 -4.43 3.98 13.03
CA ALA A 142 -5.26 4.21 14.20
C ALA A 142 -4.37 4.55 15.40
N ALA A 143 -4.74 5.54 16.20
CA ALA A 143 -4.01 5.95 17.39
C ALA A 143 -4.96 6.29 18.52
N LEU A 144 -4.58 5.97 19.75
CA LEU A 144 -5.33 6.36 20.93
C LEU A 144 -5.18 7.87 21.19
N PRO A 145 -6.19 8.54 21.77
CA PRO A 145 -6.08 9.93 22.20
C PRO A 145 -4.92 10.10 23.18
N GLY A 146 -3.95 10.96 22.85
CA GLY A 146 -2.77 11.21 23.67
C GLY A 146 -1.63 10.21 23.48
N ALA A 147 -1.71 9.36 22.45
CA ALA A 147 -0.63 8.45 22.07
C ALA A 147 0.71 9.19 22.02
N ARG A 148 1.67 8.68 22.75
CA ARG A 148 3.07 9.13 22.69
C ARG A 148 3.78 8.07 21.87
N ASP A 149 4.54 8.38 20.87
CA ASP A 149 5.21 7.45 19.91
C ASP A 149 5.98 6.26 20.54
N HIS A 150 5.41 5.61 21.55
CA HIS A 150 6.09 4.59 22.37
C HIS A 150 5.84 3.15 21.90
N GLY A 151 4.96 2.91 20.95
CA GLY A 151 4.67 1.55 20.51
C GLY A 151 3.84 1.58 19.24
N ALA A 152 4.46 1.90 18.11
CA ALA A 152 3.78 1.75 16.83
C ALA A 152 3.93 0.30 16.37
N GLU A 153 2.84 -0.45 16.36
CA GLU A 153 2.79 -1.72 15.64
C GLU A 153 2.36 -1.51 14.20
N GLY A 154 2.86 -2.32 13.29
CA GLY A 154 2.55 -2.22 11.88
C GLY A 154 2.48 -3.57 11.20
N SER A 155 1.62 -3.67 10.19
CA SER A 155 1.55 -4.82 9.31
C SER A 155 1.51 -4.36 7.86
N ASP A 156 2.33 -5.00 7.04
CA ASP A 156 2.30 -4.86 5.60
C ASP A 156 1.52 -6.03 5.03
N THR A 157 0.47 -5.72 4.30
CA THR A 157 -0.36 -6.74 3.65
C THR A 157 -0.49 -6.47 2.16
N ALA A 158 -0.44 -7.52 1.37
CA ALA A 158 -0.69 -7.46 -0.07
C ALA A 158 -2.19 -7.59 -0.42
N LEU A 159 -3.07 -7.29 0.52
CA LEU A 159 -4.52 -7.22 0.31
C LEU A 159 -4.92 -5.92 -0.39
N VAL A 160 -5.93 -6.02 -1.23
CA VAL A 160 -6.57 -4.86 -1.86
C VAL A 160 -7.77 -4.45 -1.00
N LEU A 161 -7.65 -3.30 -0.32
CA LEU A 161 -8.67 -2.76 0.60
C LEU A 161 -9.05 -1.33 0.21
N THR A 162 -10.24 -0.90 0.58
CA THR A 162 -10.57 0.53 0.59
C THR A 162 -9.87 1.21 1.78
N ARG A 163 -9.78 2.53 1.78
CA ARG A 163 -9.20 3.26 2.92
C ARG A 163 -10.03 3.08 4.19
N SER A 164 -11.34 3.00 4.08
CA SER A 164 -12.21 2.72 5.24
C SER A 164 -11.96 1.32 5.79
N GLU A 165 -11.84 0.30 4.94
CA GLU A 165 -11.51 -1.07 5.37
C GLU A 165 -10.14 -1.13 6.06
N GLY A 166 -9.12 -0.47 5.50
CA GLY A 166 -7.79 -0.38 6.11
C GLY A 166 -7.79 0.31 7.47
N ARG A 167 -8.53 1.42 7.58
CA ARG A 167 -8.71 2.14 8.86
C ARG A 167 -9.46 1.30 9.89
N GLN A 168 -10.57 0.68 9.51
CA GLN A 168 -11.33 -0.22 10.40
C GLN A 168 -10.47 -1.40 10.89
N MET A 169 -9.62 -1.94 10.03
CA MET A 169 -8.66 -2.98 10.42
C MET A 169 -7.69 -2.46 11.48
N ALA A 170 -7.11 -1.27 11.29
CA ALA A 170 -6.18 -0.67 12.25
C ALA A 170 -6.86 -0.34 13.59
N GLU A 171 -8.07 0.24 13.55
CA GLU A 171 -8.86 0.58 14.73
C GLU A 171 -9.26 -0.68 15.52
N ARG A 172 -9.74 -1.71 14.83
CA ARG A 172 -10.10 -2.97 15.46
C ARG A 172 -8.88 -3.60 16.13
N TRP A 173 -7.75 -3.70 15.45
CA TRP A 173 -6.52 -4.26 16.03
C TRP A 173 -6.10 -3.50 17.28
N LEU A 174 -6.05 -2.17 17.22
CA LEU A 174 -5.70 -1.33 18.35
C LEU A 174 -6.63 -1.56 19.55
N HIS A 175 -7.94 -1.55 19.32
CA HIS A 175 -8.93 -1.75 20.39
C HIS A 175 -8.94 -3.17 20.92
N GLU A 176 -8.82 -4.20 20.06
CA GLU A 176 -8.70 -5.60 20.51
C GLU A 176 -7.49 -5.79 21.42
N ALA A 177 -6.32 -5.26 21.06
CA ALA A 177 -5.11 -5.35 21.87
C ALA A 177 -5.32 -4.77 23.28
N HIS A 178 -5.99 -3.61 23.36
CA HIS A 178 -6.25 -2.94 24.64
C HIS A 178 -7.32 -3.63 25.49
N ILE A 179 -8.32 -4.28 24.89
CA ILE A 179 -9.36 -5.01 25.62
C ILE A 179 -8.86 -6.41 26.02
N ALA A 180 -8.16 -7.10 25.12
CA ALA A 180 -7.62 -8.42 25.35
C ALA A 180 -6.43 -8.47 26.33
N ARG A 181 -5.98 -7.29 26.84
CA ARG A 181 -4.92 -7.21 27.84
C ARG A 181 -5.25 -7.91 29.17
N ASP A 182 -6.55 -8.10 29.44
CA ASP A 182 -7.02 -8.83 30.61
C ASP A 182 -7.19 -10.30 30.21
N THR A 183 -6.31 -11.15 30.69
CA THR A 183 -6.39 -12.62 30.55
C THR A 183 -7.01 -13.21 31.81
N LEU A 184 -7.98 -14.10 31.62
CA LEU A 184 -8.67 -14.78 32.70
C LEU A 184 -8.38 -16.28 32.65
N ARG A 185 -8.09 -16.87 33.81
CA ARG A 185 -7.91 -18.31 33.97
C ARG A 185 -8.88 -18.81 35.02
N PHE A 186 -9.67 -19.83 34.67
CA PHE A 186 -10.65 -20.46 35.56
C PHE A 186 -10.91 -21.89 35.11
N SER A 187 -11.61 -22.66 35.94
CA SER A 187 -11.96 -24.03 35.62
C SER A 187 -13.46 -24.23 35.62
N LEU A 188 -13.97 -25.00 34.68
CA LEU A 188 -15.37 -25.39 34.59
C LEU A 188 -15.52 -26.90 34.71
N PRO A 189 -16.64 -27.38 35.30
CA PRO A 189 -16.89 -28.82 35.42
C PRO A 189 -17.16 -29.48 34.06
N PRO A 190 -17.03 -30.81 33.93
CA PRO A 190 -17.15 -31.54 32.67
C PRO A 190 -18.50 -31.37 31.94
N LYS A 191 -19.53 -30.88 32.60
CA LYS A 191 -20.81 -30.53 31.93
C LYS A 191 -20.64 -29.50 30.80
N TRP A 192 -19.51 -28.75 30.81
CA TRP A 192 -19.17 -27.73 29.80
C TRP A 192 -18.30 -28.26 28.66
N LEU A 193 -18.17 -29.58 28.52
CA LEU A 193 -17.29 -30.20 27.51
C LEU A 193 -17.66 -29.81 26.03
N GLY A 194 -18.82 -29.24 25.82
CA GLY A 194 -19.22 -28.71 24.51
C GLY A 194 -18.60 -27.37 24.10
N LEU A 195 -17.92 -26.70 25.04
CA LEU A 195 -17.22 -25.42 24.74
C LEU A 195 -16.02 -25.70 23.84
N ARG A 196 -15.75 -24.71 22.98
CA ARG A 196 -14.63 -24.71 22.04
C ARG A 196 -13.82 -23.41 22.17
N ALA A 197 -12.58 -23.49 21.78
CA ALA A 197 -11.80 -22.25 21.57
C ALA A 197 -12.52 -21.34 20.55
N GLY A 198 -12.57 -20.05 20.88
CA GLY A 198 -13.33 -19.06 20.13
C GLY A 198 -14.74 -18.80 20.67
N ASP A 199 -15.30 -19.63 21.52
CA ASP A 199 -16.61 -19.37 22.11
C ASP A 199 -16.56 -18.16 23.07
N VAL A 200 -17.65 -17.40 23.12
CA VAL A 200 -17.79 -16.25 24.00
C VAL A 200 -18.67 -16.59 25.20
N LEU A 201 -18.19 -16.25 26.37
CA LEU A 201 -18.86 -16.47 27.62
C LEU A 201 -19.17 -15.14 28.31
N ASP A 202 -20.34 -15.04 28.92
CA ASP A 202 -20.64 -14.00 29.90
C ASP A 202 -20.39 -14.59 31.30
N LEU A 203 -19.16 -14.38 31.79
CA LEU A 203 -18.68 -14.90 33.06
C LEU A 203 -19.04 -13.94 34.19
N GLU A 204 -19.75 -14.42 35.21
CA GLU A 204 -20.07 -13.59 36.38
C GLU A 204 -18.87 -13.56 37.35
N ILE A 205 -18.27 -12.36 37.50
CA ILE A 205 -17.17 -12.10 38.46
C ILE A 205 -17.63 -11.00 39.40
N ASP A 206 -17.63 -11.30 40.72
CA ASP A 206 -18.05 -10.33 41.74
C ASP A 206 -19.41 -9.67 41.46
N SER A 207 -20.38 -10.46 40.97
CA SER A 207 -21.72 -10.03 40.58
C SER A 207 -21.76 -9.08 39.37
N THR A 208 -20.67 -9.01 38.59
CA THR A 208 -20.60 -8.26 37.35
C THR A 208 -20.34 -9.21 36.19
N PRO A 209 -21.18 -9.18 35.13
CA PRO A 209 -20.92 -9.99 33.95
C PRO A 209 -19.73 -9.43 33.17
N GLU A 210 -18.74 -10.26 32.93
CA GLU A 210 -17.59 -9.96 32.10
C GLU A 210 -17.63 -10.83 30.84
N ARG A 211 -17.61 -10.20 29.69
CA ARG A 211 -17.61 -10.90 28.42
C ARG A 211 -16.20 -11.31 28.05
N VAL A 212 -16.01 -12.63 27.88
CA VAL A 212 -14.70 -13.21 27.59
C VAL A 212 -14.79 -14.19 26.45
N ARG A 213 -13.74 -14.25 25.62
CA ARG A 213 -13.58 -15.25 24.58
C ARG A 213 -12.61 -16.31 25.07
N VAL A 214 -12.96 -17.55 24.86
CA VAL A 214 -12.13 -18.71 25.19
C VAL A 214 -11.00 -18.82 24.15
N ASP A 215 -9.76 -18.70 24.59
CA ASP A 215 -8.60 -18.87 23.71
C ASP A 215 -8.07 -20.31 23.78
N ARG A 216 -8.13 -20.93 24.97
CA ARG A 216 -7.62 -22.28 25.16
C ARG A 216 -8.45 -23.05 26.20
N ILE A 217 -8.62 -24.36 25.96
CA ILE A 217 -9.25 -25.30 26.85
C ILE A 217 -8.33 -26.51 27.04
N ASP A 218 -7.91 -26.76 28.26
CA ASP A 218 -7.20 -28.00 28.63
C ASP A 218 -8.16 -28.92 29.34
N ILE A 219 -8.39 -30.11 28.79
CA ILE A 219 -9.36 -31.09 29.28
C ILE A 219 -8.66 -32.03 30.24
N GLY A 220 -9.04 -31.94 31.52
CA GLY A 220 -8.56 -32.84 32.60
C GLY A 220 -9.72 -33.41 33.41
N ALA A 221 -9.60 -33.43 34.74
CA ALA A 221 -10.72 -33.73 35.64
C ALA A 221 -11.81 -32.65 35.53
N ASP A 222 -11.37 -31.41 35.35
CA ASP A 222 -12.15 -30.22 34.99
C ASP A 222 -11.60 -29.63 33.72
N LEU A 223 -12.34 -28.68 33.10
CA LEU A 223 -11.88 -27.91 31.94
C LEU A 223 -11.13 -26.70 32.45
N ALA A 224 -9.81 -26.66 32.31
CA ALA A 224 -9.03 -25.46 32.57
C ALA A 224 -9.13 -24.54 31.35
N ILE A 225 -9.67 -23.35 31.57
CA ILE A 225 -9.96 -22.36 30.51
C ILE A 225 -9.03 -21.18 30.67
N GLU A 226 -8.44 -20.79 29.56
CA GLU A 226 -7.75 -19.52 29.38
C GLU A 226 -8.58 -18.66 28.40
N ALA A 227 -8.97 -17.47 28.85
CA ALA A 227 -9.85 -16.59 28.10
C ALA A 227 -9.35 -15.14 28.16
N VAL A 228 -9.71 -14.36 27.16
CA VAL A 228 -9.40 -12.92 27.08
C VAL A 228 -10.69 -12.12 27.12
N ARG A 229 -10.62 -10.91 27.68
CA ARG A 229 -11.75 -9.98 27.66
C ARG A 229 -12.05 -9.56 26.22
N VAL A 230 -13.33 -9.46 25.87
CA VAL A 230 -13.80 -8.97 24.58
C VAL A 230 -14.93 -7.95 24.76
N SER A 231 -15.15 -7.12 23.75
CA SER A 231 -16.23 -6.14 23.73
C SER A 231 -16.82 -6.05 22.33
N ASP A 232 -18.14 -6.09 22.26
CA ASP A 232 -18.89 -6.01 20.99
C ASP A 232 -18.66 -4.68 20.29
N THR A 233 -18.38 -3.60 21.05
CA THR A 233 -18.17 -2.24 20.50
C THR A 233 -16.95 -2.14 19.58
N VAL A 234 -15.96 -3.04 19.74
CA VAL A 234 -14.76 -3.07 18.89
C VAL A 234 -15.10 -3.43 17.45
N TYR A 235 -16.15 -4.19 17.25
CA TYR A 235 -16.55 -4.70 15.93
C TYR A 235 -17.58 -3.81 15.22
N VAL A 236 -18.00 -2.73 15.85
CA VAL A 236 -18.88 -1.74 15.22
C VAL A 236 -18.00 -0.75 14.46
N PRO A 237 -18.01 -0.77 13.12
CA PRO A 237 -17.16 0.14 12.35
C PRO A 237 -17.58 1.59 12.60
N ALA A 238 -16.60 2.47 12.71
CA ALA A 238 -16.89 3.90 12.70
C ALA A 238 -17.49 4.28 11.35
N ASP A 239 -18.64 4.96 11.38
CA ASP A 239 -19.31 5.48 10.17
C ASP A 239 -18.56 6.72 9.66
N LEU A 240 -17.37 6.50 9.10
CA LEU A 240 -16.56 7.56 8.52
C LEU A 240 -16.65 7.44 7.00
N PRO A 241 -17.04 8.52 6.29
CA PRO A 241 -17.05 8.49 4.84
C PRO A 241 -15.64 8.31 4.30
N ASP A 242 -15.52 7.50 3.26
CA ASP A 242 -14.27 7.38 2.52
C ASP A 242 -13.86 8.72 1.94
N ALA A 243 -12.59 9.07 2.08
CA ALA A 243 -12.05 10.23 1.41
C ALA A 243 -12.14 10.01 -0.11
N ALA A 244 -12.64 11.03 -0.82
CA ALA A 244 -12.73 10.95 -2.28
C ALA A 244 -11.34 10.66 -2.88
N VAL A 245 -11.23 9.55 -3.57
CA VAL A 245 -9.99 9.13 -4.23
C VAL A 245 -9.70 10.10 -5.37
N ARG A 246 -8.56 10.76 -5.32
CA ARG A 246 -8.07 11.55 -6.44
C ARG A 246 -7.36 10.62 -7.41
N LEU A 247 -8.07 10.16 -8.41
CA LEU A 247 -7.43 9.45 -9.51
C LEU A 247 -6.37 10.35 -10.16
N PRO A 248 -5.18 9.82 -10.44
CA PRO A 248 -4.18 10.56 -11.19
C PRO A 248 -4.79 10.95 -12.54
N LYS A 249 -4.65 12.23 -12.90
CA LYS A 249 -5.16 12.72 -14.19
C LYS A 249 -4.45 11.95 -15.29
N LEU A 250 -5.19 11.16 -16.05
CA LEU A 250 -4.65 10.44 -17.19
C LEU A 250 -4.16 11.51 -18.20
N VAL A 251 -2.85 11.64 -18.33
CA VAL A 251 -2.27 12.45 -19.38
C VAL A 251 -2.20 11.56 -20.62
N PRO A 252 -2.95 11.87 -21.68
CA PRO A 252 -2.87 11.08 -22.90
C PRO A 252 -1.45 11.12 -23.45
N ALA A 253 -0.98 10.00 -23.99
CA ALA A 253 0.32 9.96 -24.65
C ALA A 253 0.30 10.97 -25.81
N THR A 254 1.04 12.06 -25.67
CA THR A 254 1.18 13.09 -26.70
C THR A 254 2.46 12.81 -27.46
N PRO A 255 2.47 12.95 -28.79
CA PRO A 255 3.69 12.82 -29.55
C PRO A 255 4.69 13.87 -29.09
N VAL A 256 5.91 13.44 -28.89
CA VAL A 256 7.05 14.32 -28.59
C VAL A 256 7.83 14.60 -29.85
N LEU A 257 8.46 15.77 -29.91
CA LEU A 257 9.36 16.18 -31.00
C LEU A 257 10.81 15.87 -30.58
N PRO A 258 11.43 14.82 -31.08
CA PRO A 258 12.86 14.58 -30.89
C PRO A 258 13.64 15.37 -31.96
N LEU A 259 14.70 16.02 -31.55
CA LEU A 259 15.67 16.67 -32.43
C LEU A 259 17.03 16.03 -32.18
N MET A 260 17.60 15.41 -33.19
CA MET A 260 18.96 14.88 -33.17
C MET A 260 19.89 15.87 -33.85
N MET A 261 20.96 16.24 -33.17
CA MET A 261 21.82 17.32 -33.60
C MET A 261 23.28 16.84 -33.58
N ASP A 262 23.96 16.97 -34.71
CA ASP A 262 25.41 16.78 -34.79
C ASP A 262 26.07 18.12 -34.41
N LEU A 263 26.45 18.23 -33.14
CA LEU A 263 27.06 19.43 -32.58
C LEU A 263 28.51 19.18 -32.20
N PRO A 264 29.36 20.20 -32.22
CA PRO A 264 30.71 20.07 -31.68
C PRO A 264 30.67 19.78 -30.17
N VAL A 265 31.69 19.13 -29.66
CA VAL A 265 31.88 18.92 -28.24
C VAL A 265 31.90 20.27 -27.52
N MET A 266 30.97 20.46 -26.58
CA MET A 266 30.83 21.71 -25.84
C MET A 266 31.35 21.58 -24.40
N ARG A 267 31.50 20.36 -23.90
CA ARG A 267 32.06 20.04 -22.58
C ARG A 267 33.16 19.01 -22.72
N GLY A 268 34.13 19.04 -21.83
CA GLY A 268 35.27 18.15 -21.89
C GLY A 268 34.99 16.68 -21.52
N ASP A 269 33.81 16.37 -21.04
CA ASP A 269 33.33 15.05 -20.63
C ASP A 269 32.39 14.41 -21.67
N GLU A 270 32.13 15.07 -22.79
CA GLU A 270 31.25 14.57 -23.85
C GLU A 270 31.99 13.61 -24.79
N ASP A 271 31.30 12.56 -25.26
CA ASP A 271 31.80 11.70 -26.32
C ASP A 271 31.60 12.35 -27.68
N PRO A 272 32.70 12.63 -28.45
CA PRO A 272 32.62 13.31 -29.74
C PRO A 272 31.90 12.52 -30.84
N THR A 273 31.56 11.26 -30.59
CA THR A 273 30.91 10.38 -31.56
C THR A 273 29.39 10.28 -31.34
N LEU A 274 28.88 10.83 -30.24
CA LEU A 274 27.46 10.80 -29.93
C LEU A 274 26.74 12.10 -30.34
N PRO A 275 25.52 12.00 -30.94
CA PRO A 275 24.71 13.16 -31.24
C PRO A 275 24.11 13.76 -29.98
N HIS A 276 23.86 15.06 -29.99
CA HIS A 276 23.06 15.74 -28.99
C HIS A 276 21.58 15.52 -29.29
N ILE A 277 20.78 15.31 -28.24
CA ILE A 277 19.35 15.05 -28.37
C ILE A 277 18.56 16.07 -27.56
N ALA A 278 17.63 16.75 -28.21
CA ALA A 278 16.63 17.57 -27.55
C ALA A 278 15.24 17.00 -27.79
N VAL A 279 14.43 16.93 -26.72
CA VAL A 279 13.06 16.41 -26.81
C VAL A 279 12.09 17.44 -26.23
N ALA A 280 11.10 17.83 -27.04
CA ALA A 280 10.02 18.72 -26.61
C ALA A 280 8.66 18.05 -26.76
N GLY A 281 7.70 18.48 -25.95
CA GLY A 281 6.31 18.02 -26.02
C GLY A 281 5.39 18.93 -25.23
N GLN A 282 4.15 19.08 -25.70
CA GLN A 282 3.13 19.88 -25.02
C GLN A 282 1.76 19.21 -25.17
N PRO A 283 1.18 18.68 -24.07
CA PRO A 283 1.76 18.59 -22.73
C PRO A 283 2.95 17.62 -22.67
N TRP A 284 3.82 17.79 -21.68
CA TRP A 284 4.90 16.85 -21.43
C TRP A 284 4.35 15.56 -20.77
N PRO A 285 4.69 14.36 -21.28
CA PRO A 285 4.09 13.11 -20.79
C PRO A 285 4.63 12.62 -19.43
N GLY A 286 5.53 13.37 -18.81
CA GLY A 286 6.18 13.00 -17.53
C GLY A 286 7.61 12.53 -17.73
N THR A 287 7.81 11.41 -18.41
CA THR A 287 9.12 10.87 -18.78
C THR A 287 9.11 10.39 -20.22
N VAL A 288 10.23 10.53 -20.91
CA VAL A 288 10.42 10.03 -22.28
C VAL A 288 11.65 9.14 -22.29
N ALA A 289 11.49 7.91 -22.77
CA ALA A 289 12.58 6.96 -22.92
C ALA A 289 13.04 6.94 -24.39
N LEU A 290 14.34 7.03 -24.59
CA LEU A 290 14.99 6.83 -25.86
C LEU A 290 15.53 5.40 -25.93
N TYR A 291 15.21 4.71 -27.00
CA TYR A 291 15.76 3.40 -27.29
C TYR A 291 16.61 3.48 -28.54
N GLY A 292 17.81 2.95 -28.47
CA GLY A 292 18.78 2.89 -29.55
C GLY A 292 19.08 1.47 -29.99
N SER A 293 19.41 1.31 -31.27
CA SER A 293 19.94 0.07 -31.86
C SER A 293 20.77 0.39 -33.09
N ALA A 294 21.83 -0.39 -33.32
CA ALA A 294 22.63 -0.31 -34.54
C ALA A 294 21.92 -0.91 -35.77
N PHE A 295 20.87 -1.71 -35.54
CA PHE A 295 20.06 -2.36 -36.55
C PHE A 295 18.58 -2.15 -36.22
N ASP A 296 17.68 -2.31 -37.21
CA ASP A 296 16.24 -2.20 -36.96
C ASP A 296 15.67 -3.42 -36.20
N ALA A 297 16.36 -3.79 -35.11
CA ALA A 297 15.99 -4.87 -34.22
C ALA A 297 16.81 -4.76 -32.92
N GLY A 298 16.29 -5.31 -31.83
CA GLY A 298 17.03 -5.42 -30.58
C GLY A 298 17.28 -4.08 -29.88
N TYR A 299 16.31 -3.18 -29.95
CA TYR A 299 16.40 -1.87 -29.29
C TYR A 299 16.63 -1.98 -27.79
N GLY A 300 17.70 -1.36 -27.29
CA GLY A 300 18.00 -1.21 -25.86
C GLY A 300 17.65 0.17 -25.34
N LEU A 301 17.34 0.28 -24.07
CA LEU A 301 17.14 1.58 -23.42
C LEU A 301 18.48 2.32 -23.37
N ASP A 302 18.52 3.51 -23.96
CA ASP A 302 19.71 4.34 -24.08
C ASP A 302 19.68 5.52 -23.09
N LEU A 303 18.54 6.24 -23.04
CA LEU A 303 18.40 7.43 -22.22
C LEU A 303 16.95 7.59 -21.71
N VAL A 304 16.81 8.09 -20.49
CA VAL A 304 15.53 8.52 -19.92
C VAL A 304 15.58 10.02 -19.63
N LEU A 305 14.62 10.75 -20.18
CA LEU A 305 14.48 12.20 -20.05
C LEU A 305 13.28 12.53 -19.15
N ASP A 306 13.54 13.07 -17.97
CA ASP A 306 12.51 13.48 -17.01
C ASP A 306 11.95 14.87 -17.28
N ARG A 307 12.64 15.68 -18.07
CA ARG A 307 12.28 17.06 -18.35
C ARG A 307 12.36 17.35 -19.85
N PRO A 308 11.45 18.18 -20.37
CA PRO A 308 11.54 18.62 -21.77
C PRO A 308 12.71 19.55 -21.96
N SER A 309 13.31 19.50 -23.13
CA SER A 309 14.26 20.51 -23.62
C SER A 309 13.54 21.83 -23.95
N VAL A 310 14.25 22.94 -23.84
CA VAL A 310 13.76 24.25 -24.31
C VAL A 310 13.95 24.33 -25.81
N VAL A 311 12.85 24.29 -26.56
CA VAL A 311 12.85 24.28 -28.03
C VAL A 311 11.89 25.34 -28.52
N GLY A 312 12.27 25.97 -29.62
CA GLY A 312 11.46 27.00 -30.27
C GLY A 312 11.76 27.11 -31.75
N VAL A 313 11.10 28.06 -32.39
CA VAL A 313 11.27 28.38 -33.80
C VAL A 313 11.68 29.85 -33.93
N THR A 314 12.71 30.14 -34.72
CA THR A 314 13.13 31.49 -35.02
C THR A 314 12.08 32.19 -35.89
N GLN A 315 11.77 33.42 -35.55
CA GLN A 315 10.85 34.27 -36.30
C GLN A 315 11.59 35.29 -37.17
N THR A 316 12.87 35.52 -36.87
CA THR A 316 13.74 36.38 -37.65
C THR A 316 15.04 35.65 -37.95
N VAL A 317 15.72 36.08 -38.98
CA VAL A 317 17.04 35.55 -39.36
C VAL A 317 18.06 36.02 -38.33
N LEU A 318 18.92 35.12 -37.86
CA LEU A 318 20.12 35.47 -37.12
C LEU A 318 21.19 35.91 -38.16
N PRO A 319 21.60 37.19 -38.17
CA PRO A 319 22.60 37.64 -39.12
C PRO A 319 23.98 37.06 -38.81
N ALA A 320 24.82 36.91 -39.80
CA ALA A 320 26.21 36.52 -39.60
C ALA A 320 26.93 37.52 -38.71
N GLY A 321 27.58 37.02 -37.67
CA GLY A 321 28.33 37.82 -36.70
C GLY A 321 29.81 37.44 -36.64
N PRO A 322 30.62 38.26 -35.97
CA PRO A 322 32.03 37.94 -35.78
C PRO A 322 32.20 36.73 -34.87
N VAL A 323 33.02 35.80 -35.27
CA VAL A 323 33.33 34.61 -34.45
C VAL A 323 34.22 35.01 -33.27
N GLY A 324 33.82 34.62 -32.04
CA GLY A 324 34.60 34.87 -30.83
C GLY A 324 34.50 36.27 -30.24
N LEU A 325 33.66 37.14 -30.82
CA LEU A 325 33.40 38.50 -30.29
C LEU A 325 31.90 38.70 -30.05
N PRO A 326 31.50 39.32 -28.95
CA PRO A 326 30.09 39.64 -28.70
C PRO A 326 29.58 40.67 -29.74
N ASP A 327 28.58 40.28 -30.51
CA ASP A 327 27.83 41.21 -31.35
C ASP A 327 26.68 41.85 -30.56
N ARG A 328 26.71 43.19 -30.42
CA ARG A 328 25.69 43.94 -29.66
C ARG A 328 24.56 44.43 -30.53
N GLY A 329 24.67 44.28 -31.83
CA GLY A 329 23.67 44.75 -32.78
C GLY A 329 22.73 43.69 -33.29
N ALA A 330 23.12 42.43 -33.19
CA ALA A 330 22.31 41.30 -33.62
C ALA A 330 21.29 40.87 -32.56
N ALA A 331 20.06 40.67 -33.01
CA ALA A 331 19.00 40.05 -32.17
C ALA A 331 18.20 39.08 -33.01
N VAL A 332 17.85 37.93 -32.43
CA VAL A 332 16.96 36.95 -33.03
C VAL A 332 15.68 36.85 -32.21
N ARG A 333 14.54 36.92 -32.89
CA ARG A 333 13.25 36.66 -32.24
C ARG A 333 12.93 35.18 -32.35
N VAL A 334 12.60 34.57 -31.21
CA VAL A 334 12.29 33.13 -31.10
C VAL A 334 10.91 32.97 -30.48
N ARG A 335 10.08 32.12 -31.04
CA ARG A 335 8.85 31.65 -30.42
C ARG A 335 9.15 30.30 -29.79
N LEU A 336 9.14 30.24 -28.45
CA LEU A 336 9.35 29.00 -27.71
C LEU A 336 8.10 28.12 -27.76
N THR A 337 8.28 26.83 -27.96
CA THR A 337 7.23 25.84 -27.79
C THR A 337 6.99 25.63 -26.32
N ARG A 338 8.04 25.64 -25.53
CA ARG A 338 8.00 25.49 -24.05
C ARG A 338 9.32 26.01 -23.46
N GLY A 339 9.25 26.43 -22.19
CA GLY A 339 10.39 26.90 -21.42
C GLY A 339 10.52 28.42 -21.44
N THR A 340 11.56 28.92 -20.83
CA THR A 340 11.91 30.34 -20.74
C THR A 340 13.37 30.54 -21.10
N LEU A 341 13.69 31.70 -21.61
CA LEU A 341 15.06 32.15 -21.81
C LEU A 341 15.36 33.23 -20.76
N GLU A 342 16.55 33.17 -20.20
CA GLU A 342 16.97 34.08 -19.13
C GLU A 342 18.19 34.89 -19.55
N THR A 343 18.25 36.12 -19.09
CA THR A 343 19.47 36.96 -19.19
C THR A 343 20.48 36.48 -18.15
N ILE A 344 21.71 36.29 -18.54
CA ILE A 344 22.81 35.90 -17.65
C ILE A 344 23.84 37.03 -17.47
N ASP A 345 24.59 36.99 -16.41
CA ASP A 345 25.68 37.94 -16.17
C ASP A 345 26.87 37.71 -17.12
N ALA A 346 27.74 38.71 -17.19
CA ALA A 346 28.87 38.64 -18.11
C ALA A 346 29.88 37.54 -17.78
N ALA A 347 30.03 37.18 -16.50
CA ALA A 347 30.96 36.11 -16.09
C ALA A 347 30.43 34.74 -16.52
N SER A 348 29.14 34.49 -16.31
CA SER A 348 28.47 33.27 -16.76
C SER A 348 28.46 33.14 -18.27
N PHE A 349 28.28 34.25 -19.01
CA PHE A 349 28.38 34.26 -20.47
C PHE A 349 29.78 33.90 -20.95
N LEU A 350 30.82 34.48 -20.38
CA LEU A 350 32.21 34.16 -20.72
C LEU A 350 32.62 32.74 -20.31
N ALA A 351 31.96 32.19 -19.33
CA ALA A 351 32.14 30.78 -18.89
C ALA A 351 31.37 29.76 -19.76
N GLY A 352 30.76 30.17 -20.87
CA GLY A 352 30.02 29.28 -21.78
C GLY A 352 28.53 29.07 -21.43
N GLY A 353 27.94 29.95 -20.62
CA GLY A 353 26.52 29.91 -20.32
C GLY A 353 25.64 30.32 -21.49
N ASN A 354 24.35 29.94 -21.48
CA ASN A 354 23.36 30.24 -22.52
C ASN A 354 23.82 29.88 -23.95
N LEU A 355 24.23 28.63 -24.12
CA LEU A 355 24.52 28.06 -25.46
C LEU A 355 23.20 27.61 -26.10
N PHE A 356 23.07 27.93 -27.38
CA PHE A 356 21.94 27.58 -28.22
C PHE A 356 22.42 26.94 -29.51
N ALA A 357 21.64 25.99 -30.02
CA ALA A 357 21.81 25.43 -31.33
C ALA A 357 20.67 25.93 -32.25
N ILE A 358 20.99 26.38 -33.43
CA ILE A 358 20.05 26.80 -34.48
C ILE A 358 20.28 25.94 -35.72
N GLY A 359 19.21 25.46 -36.33
CA GLY A 359 19.28 24.64 -37.54
C GLY A 359 17.90 24.48 -38.18
N ASP A 360 17.84 23.78 -39.28
CA ASP A 360 16.62 23.51 -40.04
C ASP A 360 15.81 22.29 -39.51
N GLY A 361 16.29 21.62 -38.48
CA GLY A 361 15.71 20.40 -37.91
C GLY A 361 16.22 19.09 -38.51
N ALA A 362 17.11 19.15 -39.52
CA ALA A 362 17.84 18.00 -40.00
C ALA A 362 18.94 17.59 -38.99
N SER A 363 19.49 16.38 -39.13
CA SER A 363 20.54 15.93 -38.23
C SER A 363 21.86 16.67 -38.37
N SER A 364 22.11 17.29 -39.52
CA SER A 364 23.29 18.09 -39.82
C SER A 364 22.91 19.52 -40.20
N GLY A 365 23.86 20.45 -40.14
CA GLY A 365 23.62 21.85 -40.46
C GLY A 365 23.21 22.68 -39.26
N TRP A 366 23.56 22.26 -38.07
CA TRP A 366 23.35 23.02 -36.84
C TRP A 366 24.51 23.98 -36.58
N GLU A 367 24.19 25.19 -36.17
CA GLU A 367 25.14 26.20 -35.72
C GLU A 367 24.96 26.45 -34.23
N VAL A 368 26.06 26.60 -33.52
CA VAL A 368 26.05 26.89 -32.07
C VAL A 368 26.36 28.37 -31.87
N PHE A 369 25.55 29.05 -31.07
CA PHE A 369 25.79 30.43 -30.68
C PHE A 369 25.46 30.64 -29.19
N GLN A 370 25.95 31.74 -28.64
CA GLN A 370 25.58 32.19 -27.29
C GLN A 370 24.78 33.48 -27.34
N ALA A 371 23.84 33.62 -26.42
CA ALA A 371 23.13 34.88 -26.19
C ALA A 371 23.17 35.23 -24.70
N ARG A 372 23.58 36.43 -24.37
CA ARG A 372 23.64 36.90 -22.99
C ARG A 372 22.29 37.42 -22.49
N ASP A 373 21.65 38.21 -23.30
CA ASP A 373 20.45 38.95 -22.94
C ASP A 373 19.22 38.34 -23.61
N ALA A 374 18.16 38.14 -22.83
CA ALA A 374 16.86 37.70 -23.33
C ALA A 374 15.77 38.68 -22.85
N GLN A 375 14.90 39.09 -23.79
CA GLN A 375 13.80 39.97 -23.48
C GLN A 375 12.48 39.37 -23.97
N LEU A 376 11.49 39.33 -23.12
CA LEU A 376 10.15 38.95 -23.52
C LEU A 376 9.52 40.07 -24.34
N VAL A 377 9.10 39.76 -25.56
CA VAL A 377 8.53 40.72 -26.50
C VAL A 377 7.01 40.58 -26.61
N ASP A 378 6.51 39.33 -26.47
CA ASP A 378 5.09 39.03 -26.55
C ASP A 378 4.82 37.73 -25.75
N THR A 379 3.57 37.51 -25.28
CA THR A 379 3.16 36.37 -24.49
C THR A 379 2.34 35.34 -25.29
#